data_cb44cbb46e3d5cee17a3338bed4189e4
#
_entry.id   cb44cbb46e3d5cee17a3338bed4189e4
#
_cell.length_a   1.000
_cell.length_b   1.000
_cell.length_c   1.000
_cell.angle_alpha   90.00
_cell.angle_beta   90.00
_cell.angle_gamma   90.00
#
_symmetry.space_group_name_H-M   'P 1'
#
loop_
_entity.id
_entity.type
_entity.pdbx_description
1 polymer ?
#
loop_
_entity_poly.entity_id
_entity_poly.type
_entity_poly.pdbx_seq_one_letter_code
_entity_poly.pdbx_strand_id
1 'polypeptide(L)'
;LLDGLAAIVRASHVLTDDDSRTFYSTDVFRQADVLAAAVVQPGTVDELQAVLRLCARHQAPTVVRGGGASYTDAYLPVRAGTLTLDMARLTRIDINEADLYVTVEPGVTWAQLYAAVGARGLRTPMWGPFSGLAATVGGGMSHYAVNYGSGLYGVSAESLLGMDVILASGEMLSTGSGGGTNSLPFYRYYGPDLTGLFVGDAGALGVKARMTL
;
A
#
# COMPACT_ATOMS: atom_id res chain seq x y z
N LEU A 1 -8.59 16.96 14.82
CA LEU A 1 -8.13 15.92 13.90
C LEU A 1 -7.13 15.00 14.57
N LEU A 2 -6.00 15.51 15.12
CA LEU A 2 -4.94 14.68 15.71
C LEU A 2 -5.45 13.80 16.87
N ASP A 3 -6.27 14.34 17.76
CA ASP A 3 -6.86 13.55 18.86
C ASP A 3 -7.75 12.41 18.33
N GLY A 4 -8.51 12.67 17.26
CA GLY A 4 -9.32 11.64 16.60
C GLY A 4 -8.48 10.56 15.94
N LEU A 5 -7.34 10.93 15.33
CA LEU A 5 -6.36 9.98 14.78
C LEU A 5 -5.74 9.14 15.91
N ALA A 6 -5.33 9.78 16.98
CA ALA A 6 -4.77 9.11 18.17
C ALA A 6 -5.77 8.13 18.82
N ALA A 7 -7.06 8.45 18.80
CA ALA A 7 -8.11 7.55 19.28
C ALA A 7 -8.27 6.30 18.39
N ILE A 8 -7.97 6.39 17.10
CA ILE A 8 -8.06 5.27 16.16
C ILE A 8 -6.81 4.38 16.24
N VAL A 9 -5.61 4.97 16.02
CA VAL A 9 -4.36 4.21 15.88
C VAL A 9 -3.50 4.18 17.13
N ARG A 10 -3.93 4.80 18.23
CA ARG A 10 -3.22 5.14 19.48
C ARG A 10 -2.23 6.31 19.27
N ALA A 11 -1.98 7.08 20.33
CA ALA A 11 -1.13 8.28 20.29
C ALA A 11 0.32 7.97 19.85
N SER A 12 0.86 6.82 20.23
CA SER A 12 2.21 6.37 19.83
C SER A 12 2.39 6.13 18.32
N HIS A 13 1.30 6.09 17.57
CA HIS A 13 1.27 5.88 16.11
C HIS A 13 0.79 7.11 15.35
N VAL A 14 0.77 8.27 16.00
CA VAL A 14 0.60 9.59 15.38
C VAL A 14 1.86 10.40 15.68
N LEU A 15 2.81 10.43 14.76
CA LEU A 15 4.10 11.07 14.94
C LEU A 15 3.99 12.54 14.53
N THR A 16 4.31 13.43 15.46
CA THR A 16 4.19 14.89 15.26
C THR A 16 5.51 15.62 15.50
N ASP A 17 6.53 14.90 15.95
CA ASP A 17 7.87 15.44 16.14
C ASP A 17 8.54 15.80 14.82
N ASP A 18 9.42 16.79 14.84
CA ASP A 18 10.04 17.32 13.63
C ASP A 18 10.96 16.33 12.93
N ASP A 19 11.63 15.44 13.66
CA ASP A 19 12.53 14.44 13.08
C ASP A 19 11.72 13.42 12.26
N SER A 20 10.64 12.88 12.82
CA SER A 20 9.72 11.99 12.12
C SER A 20 9.10 12.69 10.90
N ARG A 21 8.57 13.90 11.06
CA ARG A 21 7.95 14.66 9.97
C ARG A 21 8.94 14.92 8.83
N THR A 22 10.18 15.25 9.14
CA THR A 22 11.25 15.46 8.16
C THR A 22 11.58 14.16 7.44
N PHE A 23 11.79 13.06 8.17
CA PHE A 23 12.07 11.75 7.60
C PHE A 23 10.96 11.29 6.63
N TYR A 24 9.71 11.43 7.03
CA TYR A 24 8.57 11.01 6.21
C TYR A 24 8.21 12.01 5.09
N SER A 25 8.82 13.18 5.08
CA SER A 25 8.72 14.20 4.01
C SER A 25 9.92 14.17 3.08
N THR A 26 10.72 13.10 3.13
CA THR A 26 11.92 12.91 2.31
C THR A 26 11.79 11.60 1.53
N ASP A 27 12.05 11.64 0.22
CA ASP A 27 12.21 10.43 -0.59
C ASP A 27 13.71 10.16 -0.90
N VAL A 28 13.99 9.19 -1.77
CA VAL A 28 15.39 8.85 -2.13
C VAL A 28 16.08 10.00 -2.89
N PHE A 29 15.32 10.87 -3.54
CA PHE A 29 15.83 11.95 -4.40
C PHE A 29 15.90 13.31 -3.68
N ARG A 30 14.86 13.67 -2.91
CA ARG A 30 14.78 14.99 -2.27
C ARG A 30 13.90 15.03 -1.03
N GLN A 31 14.03 16.12 -0.27
CA GLN A 31 13.08 16.51 0.77
C GLN A 31 12.00 17.41 0.15
N ALA A 32 10.76 17.25 0.61
CA ALA A 32 9.66 18.13 0.25
C ALA A 32 9.85 19.54 0.78
N ASP A 33 9.33 20.54 0.05
CA ASP A 33 9.35 21.94 0.47
C ASP A 33 8.43 22.20 1.68
N VAL A 34 7.47 21.31 1.93
CA VAL A 34 6.52 21.35 3.05
C VAL A 34 6.60 20.05 3.80
N LEU A 35 6.73 20.11 5.13
CA LEU A 35 6.70 18.91 5.96
C LEU A 35 5.26 18.39 6.16
N ALA A 36 5.13 17.09 6.30
CA ALA A 36 3.88 16.48 6.74
C ALA A 36 3.41 17.11 8.07
N ALA A 37 2.11 17.33 8.22
CA ALA A 37 1.53 17.82 9.47
C ALA A 37 1.65 16.78 10.59
N ALA A 38 1.50 15.51 10.23
CA ALA A 38 1.75 14.35 11.08
C ALA A 38 1.93 13.11 10.21
N VAL A 39 2.52 12.06 10.82
CA VAL A 39 2.59 10.72 10.24
C VAL A 39 1.63 9.82 11.01
N VAL A 40 0.79 9.08 10.31
CA VAL A 40 -0.20 8.18 10.90
C VAL A 40 0.10 6.75 10.47
N GLN A 41 0.20 5.85 11.45
CA GLN A 41 0.62 4.47 11.24
C GLN A 41 -0.53 3.50 11.60
N PRO A 42 -1.49 3.24 10.70
CA PRO A 42 -2.54 2.25 10.95
C PRO A 42 -1.95 0.85 11.05
N GLY A 43 -2.44 0.05 12.02
CA GLY A 43 -1.99 -1.32 12.26
C GLY A 43 -2.97 -2.37 11.75
N THR A 44 -4.17 -1.96 11.34
CA THR A 44 -5.18 -2.83 10.74
C THR A 44 -5.87 -2.13 9.56
N VAL A 45 -6.51 -2.92 8.69
CA VAL A 45 -7.31 -2.38 7.59
C VAL A 45 -8.49 -1.54 8.11
N ASP A 46 -9.08 -1.95 9.23
CA ASP A 46 -10.18 -1.21 9.86
C ASP A 46 -9.71 0.16 10.41
N GLU A 47 -8.52 0.20 11.03
CA GLU A 47 -7.90 1.46 11.44
C GLU A 47 -7.64 2.36 10.22
N LEU A 48 -7.11 1.81 9.12
CA LEU A 48 -6.86 2.56 7.89
C LEU A 48 -8.16 3.15 7.31
N GLN A 49 -9.24 2.37 7.28
CA GLN A 49 -10.56 2.88 6.86
C GLN A 49 -11.06 4.00 7.77
N ALA A 50 -10.94 3.83 9.09
CA ALA A 50 -11.37 4.83 10.07
C ALA A 50 -10.56 6.13 9.94
N VAL A 51 -9.23 6.02 9.72
CA VAL A 51 -8.33 7.15 9.47
C VAL A 51 -8.77 7.91 8.21
N LEU A 52 -8.99 7.22 7.09
CA LEU A 52 -9.40 7.86 5.85
C LEU A 52 -10.77 8.55 5.96
N ARG A 53 -11.75 7.91 6.63
CA ARG A 53 -13.05 8.56 6.92
C ARG A 53 -12.88 9.83 7.77
N LEU A 54 -11.98 9.81 8.74
CA LEU A 54 -11.70 10.99 9.56
C LEU A 54 -11.03 12.09 8.72
N CYS A 55 -10.04 11.73 7.89
CA CYS A 55 -9.37 12.66 6.97
C CYS A 55 -10.38 13.30 6.00
N ALA A 56 -11.27 12.51 5.42
CA ALA A 56 -12.32 13.00 4.53
C ALA A 56 -13.24 14.03 5.20
N ARG A 57 -13.71 13.74 6.44
CA ARG A 57 -14.54 14.70 7.21
C ARG A 57 -13.84 16.03 7.50
N HIS A 58 -12.54 15.99 7.69
CA HIS A 58 -11.72 17.17 7.94
C HIS A 58 -11.11 17.78 6.69
N GLN A 59 -11.39 17.23 5.51
CA GLN A 59 -10.77 17.64 4.25
C GLN A 59 -9.23 17.68 4.32
N ALA A 60 -8.65 16.81 5.14
CA ALA A 60 -7.22 16.74 5.35
C ALA A 60 -6.57 16.00 4.16
N PRO A 61 -5.61 16.63 3.46
CA PRO A 61 -4.89 15.97 2.37
C PRO A 61 -4.03 14.83 2.93
N THR A 62 -3.95 13.74 2.19
CA THR A 62 -3.17 12.56 2.58
C THR A 62 -2.24 12.13 1.46
N VAL A 63 -1.06 11.63 1.83
CA VAL A 63 -0.16 10.87 0.96
C VAL A 63 0.13 9.52 1.59
N VAL A 64 0.40 8.50 0.78
CA VAL A 64 0.60 7.13 1.24
C VAL A 64 2.05 6.72 1.05
N ARG A 65 2.69 6.24 2.11
CA ARG A 65 4.08 5.77 2.08
C ARG A 65 4.14 4.28 2.42
N GLY A 66 4.76 3.50 1.53
CA GLY A 66 5.22 2.14 1.81
C GLY A 66 6.63 2.15 2.39
N GLY A 67 7.57 1.45 1.77
CA GLY A 67 8.96 1.38 2.22
C GLY A 67 9.82 2.62 1.97
N GLY A 68 9.29 3.68 1.38
CA GLY A 68 10.02 4.92 1.13
C GLY A 68 11.17 4.79 0.11
N ALA A 69 11.12 3.78 -0.76
CA ALA A 69 12.18 3.48 -1.73
C ALA A 69 11.98 4.13 -3.11
N SER A 70 10.96 4.97 -3.27
CA SER A 70 10.70 5.71 -4.50
C SER A 70 11.49 7.02 -4.56
N TYR A 71 11.68 7.53 -5.77
CA TYR A 71 12.33 8.79 -6.08
C TYR A 71 11.49 9.65 -7.05
N THR A 72 10.17 9.52 -6.97
CA THR A 72 9.21 10.14 -7.90
C THR A 72 8.32 11.18 -7.22
N ASP A 73 8.64 11.61 -6.02
CA ASP A 73 7.87 12.56 -5.18
C ASP A 73 6.46 12.09 -4.80
N ALA A 74 6.05 10.88 -5.19
CA ALA A 74 4.67 10.40 -5.13
C ALA A 74 4.06 10.37 -3.72
N TYR A 75 4.89 10.27 -2.67
CA TYR A 75 4.44 10.28 -1.28
C TYR A 75 4.93 11.50 -0.50
N LEU A 76 5.49 12.50 -1.19
CA LEU A 76 5.90 13.73 -0.54
C LEU A 76 4.72 14.69 -0.34
N PRO A 77 4.65 15.37 0.81
CA PRO A 77 3.66 16.43 1.04
C PRO A 77 3.84 17.58 0.04
N VAL A 78 2.75 18.02 -0.59
CA VAL A 78 2.78 19.14 -1.55
C VAL A 78 2.12 20.40 -1.01
N ARG A 79 1.44 20.32 0.13
CA ARG A 79 0.78 21.47 0.79
C ARG A 79 0.73 21.30 2.30
N ALA A 80 0.64 22.42 3.02
CA ALA A 80 0.48 22.41 4.47
C ALA A 80 -0.78 21.62 4.89
N GLY A 81 -0.69 20.97 6.04
CA GLY A 81 -1.78 20.13 6.56
C GLY A 81 -1.83 18.70 5.99
N THR A 82 -0.93 18.35 5.07
CA THR A 82 -0.87 16.97 4.52
C THR A 82 -0.45 15.99 5.62
N LEU A 83 -1.20 14.87 5.72
CA LEU A 83 -0.86 13.72 6.56
C LEU A 83 -0.16 12.66 5.72
N THR A 84 0.91 12.07 6.26
CA THR A 84 1.53 10.89 5.65
C THR A 84 0.96 9.63 6.32
N LEU A 85 0.38 8.74 5.53
CA LEU A 85 -0.10 7.44 5.97
C LEU A 85 1.02 6.42 5.76
N ASP A 86 1.61 5.93 6.84
CA ASP A 86 2.69 4.94 6.79
C ASP A 86 2.10 3.53 6.91
N MET A 87 2.31 2.72 5.87
CA MET A 87 1.77 1.38 5.77
C MET A 87 2.63 0.31 6.46
N ALA A 88 3.73 0.67 7.11
CA ALA A 88 4.72 -0.27 7.63
C ALA A 88 4.18 -1.31 8.64
N ARG A 89 3.05 -1.02 9.31
CA ARG A 89 2.41 -1.94 10.27
C ARG A 89 1.44 -2.94 9.62
N LEU A 90 1.06 -2.75 8.38
CA LEU A 90 0.14 -3.62 7.63
C LEU A 90 0.98 -4.69 6.91
N THR A 91 1.27 -5.80 7.59
CA THR A 91 2.27 -6.79 7.14
C THR A 91 1.75 -8.22 7.11
N ARG A 92 0.44 -8.42 7.06
CA ARG A 92 -0.16 -9.76 6.97
C ARG A 92 0.11 -10.38 5.61
N ILE A 93 0.41 -11.70 5.62
CA ILE A 93 0.61 -12.54 4.44
C ILE A 93 -0.27 -13.78 4.62
N ASP A 94 -1.21 -13.99 3.72
CA ASP A 94 -2.09 -15.17 3.71
C ASP A 94 -1.81 -15.97 2.43
N ILE A 95 -1.27 -17.17 2.57
CA ILE A 95 -0.92 -18.05 1.44
C ILE A 95 -1.96 -19.16 1.32
N ASN A 96 -2.59 -19.24 0.16
CA ASN A 96 -3.45 -20.37 -0.21
C ASN A 96 -2.63 -21.35 -1.07
N GLU A 97 -2.13 -22.41 -0.44
CA GLU A 97 -1.31 -23.42 -1.12
C GLU A 97 -2.12 -24.33 -2.05
N ALA A 98 -3.42 -24.49 -1.79
CA ALA A 98 -4.28 -25.35 -2.60
C ALA A 98 -4.56 -24.72 -3.98
N ASP A 99 -4.76 -23.40 -4.00
CA ASP A 99 -5.12 -22.65 -5.21
C ASP A 99 -3.99 -21.80 -5.74
N LEU A 100 -2.81 -21.83 -5.07
CA LEU A 100 -1.57 -21.15 -5.48
C LEU A 100 -1.71 -19.64 -5.67
N TYR A 101 -2.33 -18.96 -4.70
CA TYR A 101 -2.31 -17.50 -4.61
C TYR A 101 -1.89 -17.04 -3.21
N VAL A 102 -1.45 -15.80 -3.11
CA VAL A 102 -1.08 -15.15 -1.86
C VAL A 102 -1.74 -13.78 -1.77
N THR A 103 -2.38 -13.51 -0.63
CA THR A 103 -2.92 -12.17 -0.32
C THR A 103 -2.03 -11.49 0.70
N VAL A 104 -1.59 -10.27 0.40
CA VAL A 104 -0.67 -9.51 1.25
C VAL A 104 -1.21 -8.12 1.55
N GLU A 105 -0.88 -7.59 2.73
CA GLU A 105 -1.09 -6.20 3.10
C GLU A 105 0.01 -5.29 2.52
N PRO A 106 -0.25 -3.96 2.38
CA PRO A 106 0.60 -3.06 1.60
C PRO A 106 2.00 -2.80 2.18
N GLY A 107 2.18 -3.00 3.48
CA GLY A 107 3.46 -2.83 4.16
C GLY A 107 4.39 -4.05 4.07
N VAL A 108 3.91 -5.18 3.53
CA VAL A 108 4.75 -6.36 3.31
C VAL A 108 5.87 -6.02 2.34
N THR A 109 7.12 -6.23 2.74
CA THR A 109 8.27 -6.06 1.85
C THR A 109 8.38 -7.25 0.88
N TRP A 110 9.00 -7.03 -0.27
CA TRP A 110 9.27 -8.11 -1.22
C TRP A 110 10.12 -9.23 -0.60
N ALA A 111 11.06 -8.87 0.29
CA ALA A 111 11.88 -9.86 1.01
C ALA A 111 11.04 -10.72 1.96
N GLN A 112 10.09 -10.13 2.69
CA GLN A 112 9.16 -10.86 3.56
C GLN A 112 8.28 -11.81 2.74
N LEU A 113 7.72 -11.32 1.62
CA LEU A 113 6.91 -12.17 0.73
C LEU A 113 7.74 -13.32 0.18
N TYR A 114 8.95 -13.05 -0.33
CA TYR A 114 9.86 -14.07 -0.85
C TYR A 114 10.17 -15.15 0.19
N ALA A 115 10.50 -14.75 1.42
CA ALA A 115 10.78 -15.67 2.50
C ALA A 115 9.55 -16.53 2.88
N ALA A 116 8.37 -15.91 2.95
CA ALA A 116 7.13 -16.59 3.34
C ALA A 116 6.69 -17.66 2.33
N VAL A 117 6.70 -17.34 1.03
CA VAL A 117 6.36 -18.31 -0.03
C VAL A 117 7.46 -19.35 -0.22
N GLY A 118 8.75 -18.96 -0.10
CA GLY A 118 9.90 -19.84 -0.22
C GLY A 118 9.94 -20.92 0.87
N ALA A 119 9.50 -20.61 2.09
CA ALA A 119 9.37 -21.57 3.17
C ALA A 119 8.37 -22.72 2.85
N ARG A 120 7.54 -22.54 1.82
CA ARG A 120 6.58 -23.54 1.33
C ARG A 120 6.99 -24.15 -0.02
N GLY A 121 8.23 -23.89 -0.49
CA GLY A 121 8.68 -24.33 -1.81
C GLY A 121 8.01 -23.62 -2.98
N LEU A 122 7.37 -22.47 -2.73
CA LEU A 122 6.67 -21.66 -3.71
C LEU A 122 7.47 -20.39 -4.04
N ARG A 123 7.09 -19.72 -5.12
CA ARG A 123 7.60 -18.40 -5.48
C ARG A 123 6.53 -17.60 -6.23
N THR A 124 6.64 -16.29 -6.17
CA THR A 124 5.95 -15.40 -7.09
C THR A 124 6.66 -15.36 -8.46
N PRO A 125 5.99 -15.00 -9.57
CA PRO A 125 6.64 -14.82 -10.87
C PRO A 125 7.77 -13.80 -10.80
N MET A 126 7.60 -12.72 -10.03
CA MET A 126 8.59 -11.67 -9.82
C MET A 126 9.17 -11.75 -8.42
N TRP A 127 10.47 -11.44 -8.30
CA TRP A 127 11.21 -11.55 -7.04
C TRP A 127 11.36 -10.22 -6.31
N GLY A 128 10.73 -9.16 -6.82
CA GLY A 128 10.88 -7.81 -6.30
C GLY A 128 12.11 -7.08 -6.83
N PRO A 129 12.29 -5.83 -6.43
CA PRO A 129 13.42 -4.99 -6.81
C PRO A 129 14.67 -5.29 -5.94
N PHE A 130 15.84 -4.72 -6.33
CA PHE A 130 17.04 -4.72 -5.48
C PHE A 130 16.81 -4.13 -4.09
N SER A 131 15.94 -3.13 -3.98
CA SER A 131 15.53 -2.51 -2.72
C SER A 131 14.51 -3.32 -1.92
N GLY A 132 14.28 -4.59 -2.27
CA GLY A 132 13.21 -5.44 -1.72
C GLY A 132 13.28 -5.69 -0.21
N LEU A 133 14.38 -5.35 0.47
CA LEU A 133 14.45 -5.31 1.92
C LEU A 133 13.59 -4.19 2.52
N ALA A 134 13.45 -3.07 1.83
CA ALA A 134 12.67 -1.91 2.23
C ALA A 134 11.42 -1.69 1.34
N ALA A 135 11.55 -1.92 0.03
CA ALA A 135 10.45 -1.75 -0.92
C ALA A 135 9.31 -2.74 -0.61
N THR A 136 8.10 -2.20 -0.51
CA THR A 136 6.90 -2.97 -0.19
C THR A 136 6.15 -3.39 -1.45
N VAL A 137 5.36 -4.46 -1.32
CA VAL A 137 4.48 -4.92 -2.41
C VAL A 137 3.49 -3.82 -2.79
N GLY A 138 2.86 -3.15 -1.81
CA GLY A 138 1.94 -2.04 -2.06
C GLY A 138 2.57 -0.88 -2.83
N GLY A 139 3.81 -0.51 -2.47
CA GLY A 139 4.59 0.49 -3.19
C GLY A 139 4.89 0.06 -4.62
N GLY A 140 5.32 -1.20 -4.82
CA GLY A 140 5.60 -1.76 -6.13
C GLY A 140 4.40 -1.73 -7.07
N MET A 141 3.20 -2.07 -6.57
CA MET A 141 1.96 -2.01 -7.35
C MET A 141 1.55 -0.57 -7.65
N SER A 142 1.70 0.33 -6.68
CA SER A 142 1.38 1.76 -6.84
C SER A 142 2.29 2.48 -7.84
N HIS A 143 3.51 1.96 -8.08
CA HIS A 143 4.48 2.52 -9.01
C HIS A 143 4.62 1.74 -10.33
N TYR A 144 3.81 0.72 -10.54
CA TYR A 144 3.92 -0.14 -11.72
C TYR A 144 5.34 -0.70 -11.89
N ALA A 145 5.90 -1.21 -10.78
CA ALA A 145 7.33 -1.51 -10.70
C ALA A 145 7.76 -2.62 -11.65
N VAL A 146 8.91 -2.39 -12.29
CA VAL A 146 9.65 -3.41 -13.05
C VAL A 146 10.61 -4.09 -12.08
N ASN A 147 10.43 -5.37 -11.88
CA ASN A 147 11.17 -6.17 -10.92
C ASN A 147 11.99 -7.27 -11.61
N TYR A 148 12.83 -7.97 -10.86
CA TYR A 148 13.45 -9.20 -11.34
C TYR A 148 12.38 -10.22 -11.73
N GLY A 149 12.50 -10.76 -12.94
CA GLY A 149 11.50 -11.61 -13.56
C GLY A 149 10.64 -10.92 -14.60
N SER A 150 10.63 -9.58 -14.65
CA SER A 150 9.76 -8.81 -15.55
C SER A 150 10.06 -9.08 -17.04
N GLY A 151 11.30 -9.46 -17.39
CA GLY A 151 11.65 -9.83 -18.78
C GLY A 151 10.91 -11.06 -19.30
N LEU A 152 10.42 -11.92 -18.40
CA LEU A 152 9.66 -13.13 -18.75
C LEU A 152 8.17 -12.98 -18.40
N TYR A 153 7.86 -12.34 -17.28
CA TYR A 153 6.52 -12.35 -16.67
C TYR A 153 5.79 -11.00 -16.75
N GLY A 154 6.39 -9.99 -17.39
CA GLY A 154 5.84 -8.65 -17.42
C GLY A 154 6.14 -7.86 -16.14
N VAL A 155 5.49 -6.71 -15.97
CA VAL A 155 5.63 -5.87 -14.78
C VAL A 155 4.93 -6.48 -13.57
N SER A 156 5.24 -5.98 -12.37
CA SER A 156 4.68 -6.53 -11.11
C SER A 156 3.15 -6.64 -11.11
N ALA A 157 2.47 -5.72 -11.76
CA ALA A 157 1.02 -5.70 -11.90
C ALA A 157 0.43 -6.88 -12.67
N GLU A 158 1.19 -7.55 -13.52
CA GLU A 158 0.71 -8.72 -14.27
C GLU A 158 0.47 -9.93 -13.36
N SER A 159 1.05 -9.95 -12.16
CA SER A 159 0.79 -10.98 -11.17
C SER A 159 -0.49 -10.76 -10.36
N LEU A 160 -1.12 -9.57 -10.45
CA LEU A 160 -2.29 -9.26 -9.64
C LEU A 160 -3.54 -9.98 -10.12
N LEU A 161 -4.18 -10.70 -9.21
CA LEU A 161 -5.52 -11.28 -9.40
C LEU A 161 -6.63 -10.32 -8.98
N GLY A 162 -6.34 -9.45 -8.01
CA GLY A 162 -7.27 -8.44 -7.50
C GLY A 162 -6.69 -7.71 -6.30
N MET A 163 -7.40 -6.72 -5.82
CA MET A 163 -7.01 -5.98 -4.62
C MET A 163 -8.23 -5.40 -3.90
N ASP A 164 -8.08 -5.20 -2.60
CA ASP A 164 -8.95 -4.37 -1.79
C ASP A 164 -8.34 -2.98 -1.69
N VAL A 165 -9.10 -1.98 -2.09
CA VAL A 165 -8.70 -0.57 -2.11
C VAL A 165 -9.64 0.24 -1.24
N ILE A 166 -9.10 1.09 -0.39
CA ILE A 166 -9.90 2.03 0.39
C ILE A 166 -9.88 3.38 -0.33
N LEU A 167 -11.07 3.82 -0.73
CA LEU A 167 -11.27 5.09 -1.41
C LEU A 167 -11.11 6.27 -0.44
N ALA A 168 -11.01 7.48 -0.97
CA ALA A 168 -10.90 8.69 -0.15
C ALA A 168 -12.08 8.89 0.81
N SER A 169 -13.27 8.33 0.50
CA SER A 169 -14.43 8.29 1.40
C SER A 169 -14.25 7.37 2.61
N GLY A 170 -13.25 6.48 2.58
CA GLY A 170 -13.07 5.39 3.52
C GLY A 170 -13.92 4.15 3.22
N GLU A 171 -14.57 4.11 2.06
CA GLU A 171 -15.25 2.90 1.56
C GLU A 171 -14.23 1.95 0.95
N MET A 172 -14.47 0.64 1.14
CA MET A 172 -13.63 -0.40 0.54
C MET A 172 -14.26 -0.86 -0.77
N LEU A 173 -13.41 -0.92 -1.80
CA LEU A 173 -13.71 -1.50 -3.09
C LEU A 173 -12.83 -2.72 -3.30
N SER A 174 -13.41 -3.88 -3.54
CA SER A 174 -12.69 -5.10 -3.96
C SER A 174 -12.76 -5.23 -5.48
N THR A 175 -11.63 -5.53 -6.10
CA THR A 175 -11.49 -5.62 -7.56
C THR A 175 -11.26 -7.07 -8.02
N GLY A 176 -11.37 -7.31 -9.32
CA GLY A 176 -11.29 -8.65 -9.87
C GLY A 176 -12.46 -9.53 -9.43
N SER A 177 -12.32 -10.85 -9.54
CA SER A 177 -13.37 -11.79 -9.11
C SER A 177 -13.64 -11.74 -7.60
N GLY A 178 -12.66 -11.32 -6.79
CA GLY A 178 -12.82 -11.14 -5.35
C GLY A 178 -13.83 -10.05 -4.96
N GLY A 179 -14.23 -9.18 -5.89
CA GLY A 179 -15.29 -8.18 -5.70
C GLY A 179 -16.71 -8.75 -5.74
N GLY A 180 -16.90 -10.00 -6.18
CA GLY A 180 -18.20 -10.66 -6.17
C GLY A 180 -18.61 -11.15 -4.78
N THR A 181 -19.92 -11.35 -4.56
CA THR A 181 -20.43 -11.89 -3.30
C THR A 181 -19.96 -13.34 -3.11
N ASN A 182 -19.28 -13.62 -1.99
CA ASN A 182 -18.70 -14.93 -1.66
C ASN A 182 -17.73 -15.48 -2.72
N SER A 183 -17.06 -14.60 -3.46
CA SER A 183 -16.11 -14.97 -4.50
C SER A 183 -14.69 -15.01 -3.98
N LEU A 184 -13.84 -15.82 -4.65
CA LEU A 184 -12.40 -15.88 -4.42
C LEU A 184 -11.65 -15.06 -5.48
N PRO A 185 -10.43 -14.56 -5.18
CA PRO A 185 -9.68 -13.68 -6.07
C PRO A 185 -8.90 -14.47 -7.14
N PHE A 186 -9.60 -15.20 -8.04
CA PHE A 186 -8.97 -16.01 -9.09
C PHE A 186 -8.72 -15.26 -10.40
N TYR A 187 -9.56 -14.26 -10.71
CA TYR A 187 -9.53 -13.59 -12.00
C TYR A 187 -9.44 -12.08 -11.82
N ARG A 188 -8.44 -11.47 -12.41
CA ARG A 188 -8.32 -10.01 -12.51
C ARG A 188 -9.40 -9.41 -13.40
N TYR A 189 -9.64 -10.01 -14.56
CA TYR A 189 -10.53 -9.51 -15.61
C TYR A 189 -11.96 -10.04 -15.43
N TYR A 190 -12.55 -9.78 -14.29
CA TYR A 190 -13.95 -10.11 -14.01
C TYR A 190 -14.83 -8.88 -14.32
N GLY A 191 -15.24 -8.75 -15.60
CA GLY A 191 -15.82 -7.52 -16.14
C GLY A 191 -14.72 -6.52 -16.56
N PRO A 192 -14.96 -5.21 -16.46
CA PRO A 192 -13.94 -4.19 -16.68
C PRO A 192 -12.76 -4.38 -15.72
N ASP A 193 -11.54 -4.08 -16.19
CA ASP A 193 -10.33 -4.18 -15.35
C ASP A 193 -10.26 -3.03 -14.34
N LEU A 194 -11.01 -3.13 -13.25
CA LEU A 194 -10.94 -2.17 -12.15
C LEU A 194 -9.62 -2.26 -11.39
N THR A 195 -8.96 -3.43 -11.36
CA THR A 195 -7.65 -3.59 -10.74
C THR A 195 -6.63 -2.67 -11.41
N GLY A 196 -6.67 -2.56 -12.73
CA GLY A 196 -5.79 -1.70 -13.51
C GLY A 196 -5.88 -0.21 -13.19
N LEU A 197 -7.02 0.27 -12.69
CA LEU A 197 -7.18 1.67 -12.27
C LEU A 197 -6.29 2.05 -11.08
N PHE A 198 -6.00 1.09 -10.21
CA PHE A 198 -5.24 1.31 -8.98
C PHE A 198 -3.78 0.86 -9.09
N VAL A 199 -3.34 0.42 -10.26
CA VAL A 199 -1.95 0.09 -10.52
C VAL A 199 -1.24 1.28 -11.16
N GLY A 200 -0.07 1.66 -10.63
CA GLY A 200 0.68 2.81 -11.13
C GLY A 200 0.02 4.17 -10.85
N ASP A 201 -0.96 4.21 -9.96
CA ASP A 201 -1.69 5.42 -9.55
C ASP A 201 -0.98 6.23 -8.47
N ALA A 202 0.17 5.79 -7.98
CA ALA A 202 0.90 6.37 -6.85
C ALA A 202 0.05 6.53 -5.57
N GLY A 203 -1.05 5.77 -5.44
CA GLY A 203 -2.01 5.88 -4.34
C GLY A 203 -3.02 7.02 -4.50
N ALA A 204 -3.05 7.71 -5.65
CA ALA A 204 -3.90 8.87 -5.88
C ALA A 204 -5.40 8.53 -5.98
N LEU A 205 -5.74 7.34 -6.50
CA LEU A 205 -7.13 6.91 -6.67
C LEU A 205 -7.67 6.13 -5.48
N GLY A 206 -6.78 5.59 -4.64
CA GLY A 206 -7.16 4.87 -3.43
C GLY A 206 -5.97 4.21 -2.75
N VAL A 207 -6.15 3.90 -1.47
CA VAL A 207 -5.12 3.25 -0.65
C VAL A 207 -5.30 1.74 -0.74
N LYS A 208 -4.29 1.04 -1.22
CA LYS A 208 -4.30 -0.43 -1.29
C LYS A 208 -4.27 -1.00 0.13
N ALA A 209 -5.27 -1.81 0.47
CA ALA A 209 -5.38 -2.46 1.76
C ALA A 209 -4.91 -3.93 1.71
N ARG A 210 -5.20 -4.61 0.61
CA ARG A 210 -4.75 -5.98 0.33
C ARG A 210 -4.53 -6.14 -1.17
N MET A 211 -3.58 -6.99 -1.54
CA MET A 211 -3.30 -7.35 -2.93
C MET A 211 -3.15 -8.87 -3.01
N THR A 212 -3.81 -9.50 -3.99
CA THR A 212 -3.70 -10.94 -4.25
C THR A 212 -2.90 -11.18 -5.53
N LEU A 213 -1.85 -12.02 -5.40
CA LEU A 213 -0.90 -12.38 -6.46
C LEU A 213 -0.94 -13.88 -6.70
#